data_4191377b01a4b747994612c58ac434ae
#
_entry.id   4191377b01a4b747994612c58ac434ae
#
_cell.length_a   1.000
_cell.length_b   1.000
_cell.length_c   1.000
_cell.angle_alpha   90.00
_cell.angle_beta   90.00
_cell.angle_gamma   90.00
#
_symmetry.space_group_name_H-M   'P 1'
#
loop_
_entity.id
_entity.type
_entity.pdbx_description
1 polymer ?
#
loop_
_entity_poly.entity_id
_entity_poly.type
_entity_poly.pdbx_seq_one_letter_code
_entity_poly.pdbx_strand_id
1 'polypeptide(L)'
;FVNILPEIDVPGHSLAAVASYPELSCTPGEYYVSPGDRFMVWPGGGQHFYGLIDNTLCPANEKVYEFLDKVFTEVAQLFPFQYIHMGGDETARNFWEKDDQIKALMKKENLKNLDEVQSYFVKRVEKIINSKGKKMIGWDEILQGGLAPNAAVMSWRGMSGGIEAAKSGHEVVMSPTDFVYIDYMQGDASIEPPVYSTLRLKKTYSFEPLPAGVNEKLIKGGQANLWTEQVYNMRHAQYMTWPRALAVAEVLWSPKEKRNWSGFVPRVEKQFERMDAAQVKYAPSMYDPIITVSKKDSTKIIVTLDTEVEGLTIHYSFDNSFPDNFYPAYKTPLTVPAESAALKLVTYKGNKQMGRQMVITMAELKKRAGIK
;
A
#
# COMPACT_ATOMS: atom_id res chain seq x y z
N PHE A 1 -9.67 -22.83 -9.30
CA PHE A 1 -9.65 -22.80 -7.83
C PHE A 1 -9.23 -21.43 -7.27
N VAL A 2 -9.37 -20.35 -8.04
CA VAL A 2 -9.17 -18.97 -7.60
C VAL A 2 -10.48 -18.23 -7.70
N ASN A 3 -10.92 -17.61 -6.61
CA ASN A 3 -12.06 -16.71 -6.63
C ASN A 3 -11.60 -15.31 -7.03
N ILE A 4 -12.45 -14.59 -7.76
CA ILE A 4 -12.26 -13.18 -8.05
C ILE A 4 -13.18 -12.39 -7.13
N LEU A 5 -12.61 -11.50 -6.33
CA LEU A 5 -13.32 -10.52 -5.53
C LEU A 5 -13.37 -9.21 -6.33
N PRO A 6 -14.51 -8.85 -6.96
CA PRO A 6 -14.62 -7.59 -7.67
C PRO A 6 -14.73 -6.44 -6.69
N GLU A 7 -14.12 -5.30 -7.02
CA GLU A 7 -14.25 -4.05 -6.30
C GLU A 7 -14.90 -2.98 -7.19
N ILE A 8 -15.92 -2.34 -6.65
CA ILE A 8 -16.55 -1.13 -7.20
C ILE A 8 -16.45 -0.07 -6.10
N ASP A 9 -15.42 0.76 -6.20
CA ASP A 9 -15.08 1.71 -5.16
C ASP A 9 -16.01 2.91 -5.16
N VAL A 10 -16.74 3.07 -4.05
CA VAL A 10 -17.74 4.11 -3.82
C VAL A 10 -17.83 4.47 -2.32
N PRO A 11 -18.19 5.71 -1.94
CA PRO A 11 -18.56 6.87 -2.77
C PRO A 11 -17.35 7.69 -3.20
N GLY A 12 -16.16 7.45 -2.63
CA GLY A 12 -14.88 8.00 -3.03
C GLY A 12 -14.40 7.42 -4.37
N HIS A 13 -13.27 7.92 -4.87
CA HIS A 13 -12.62 7.43 -6.11
C HIS A 13 -13.55 7.30 -7.32
N SER A 14 -14.69 8.04 -7.30
CA SER A 14 -15.80 7.94 -8.26
C SER A 14 -15.82 9.07 -9.29
N LEU A 15 -14.73 9.84 -9.45
CA LEU A 15 -14.70 10.99 -10.36
C LEU A 15 -15.01 10.57 -11.81
N ALA A 16 -14.58 9.41 -12.25
CA ALA A 16 -14.90 8.89 -13.58
C ALA A 16 -16.41 8.65 -13.76
N ALA A 17 -17.09 8.13 -12.74
CA ALA A 17 -18.53 7.98 -12.76
C ALA A 17 -19.24 9.34 -12.76
N VAL A 18 -18.80 10.30 -11.94
CA VAL A 18 -19.34 11.66 -11.89
C VAL A 18 -19.10 12.43 -13.19
N ALA A 19 -17.93 12.25 -13.83
CA ALA A 19 -17.66 12.86 -15.13
C ALA A 19 -18.55 12.31 -16.25
N SER A 20 -18.92 11.02 -16.16
CA SER A 20 -19.81 10.36 -17.13
C SER A 20 -21.29 10.59 -16.85
N TYR A 21 -21.67 10.71 -15.59
CA TYR A 21 -23.04 10.92 -15.07
C TYR A 21 -23.06 12.03 -14.03
N PRO A 22 -22.95 13.32 -14.44
CA PRO A 22 -22.82 14.44 -13.52
C PRO A 22 -23.97 14.57 -12.50
N GLU A 23 -25.13 14.04 -12.86
CA GLU A 23 -26.31 14.02 -11.98
C GLU A 23 -26.16 13.13 -10.74
N LEU A 24 -25.10 12.31 -10.67
CA LEU A 24 -24.80 11.48 -9.48
C LEU A 24 -24.04 12.25 -8.40
N SER A 25 -23.55 13.45 -8.72
CA SER A 25 -22.90 14.35 -7.77
C SER A 25 -23.92 15.14 -6.96
N CYS A 26 -23.52 15.59 -5.74
CA CYS A 26 -24.23 16.64 -5.00
C CYS A 26 -24.14 18.01 -5.71
N THR A 27 -23.12 18.24 -6.50
CA THR A 27 -22.88 19.46 -7.26
C THR A 27 -22.76 19.15 -8.75
N PRO A 28 -23.86 18.90 -9.46
CA PRO A 28 -23.82 18.60 -10.88
C PRO A 28 -23.10 19.68 -11.69
N GLY A 29 -22.22 19.25 -12.60
CA GLY A 29 -21.39 20.15 -13.39
C GLY A 29 -20.57 19.40 -14.43
N GLU A 30 -19.63 20.07 -15.07
CA GLU A 30 -18.69 19.45 -15.98
C GLU A 30 -17.44 19.06 -15.22
N TYR A 31 -17.11 17.77 -15.25
CA TYR A 31 -15.98 17.18 -14.55
C TYR A 31 -15.10 16.38 -15.50
N TYR A 32 -13.79 16.38 -15.23
CA TYR A 32 -12.79 15.67 -15.99
C TYR A 32 -12.01 14.75 -15.07
N VAL A 33 -11.72 13.54 -15.54
CA VAL A 33 -10.88 12.60 -14.81
C VAL A 33 -9.43 13.10 -14.76
N SER A 34 -8.74 12.82 -13.66
CA SER A 34 -7.30 13.07 -13.59
C SER A 34 -6.57 12.16 -14.59
N PRO A 35 -5.69 12.70 -15.44
CA PRO A 35 -4.98 11.91 -16.47
C PRO A 35 -3.98 10.91 -15.87
N GLY A 36 -3.59 11.05 -14.59
CA GLY A 36 -2.68 10.11 -13.92
C GLY A 36 -1.23 10.14 -14.44
N ASP A 37 -0.85 11.15 -15.20
CA ASP A 37 0.46 11.29 -15.84
C ASP A 37 1.54 11.92 -14.94
N ARG A 38 1.18 12.30 -13.71
CA ARG A 38 2.10 12.88 -12.74
C ARG A 38 2.17 12.02 -11.49
N PHE A 39 3.41 11.77 -11.05
CA PHE A 39 3.64 11.21 -9.73
C PHE A 39 3.04 12.14 -8.66
N MET A 40 2.06 11.64 -7.94
CA MET A 40 1.44 12.38 -6.86
C MET A 40 2.25 12.16 -5.59
N VAL A 41 2.84 13.25 -5.08
CA VAL A 41 3.51 13.22 -3.78
C VAL A 41 2.44 13.20 -2.70
N TRP A 42 2.45 12.16 -1.87
CA TRP A 42 1.56 12.08 -0.71
C TRP A 42 1.75 13.34 0.16
N PRO A 43 0.68 13.97 0.61
CA PRO A 43 0.76 15.29 1.24
C PRO A 43 1.31 15.23 2.67
N GLY A 44 2.63 15.14 2.80
CA GLY A 44 3.33 15.50 4.04
C GLY A 44 3.58 17.00 4.18
N GLY A 45 3.09 17.85 3.27
CA GLY A 45 3.46 19.25 3.18
C GLY A 45 2.36 20.22 2.74
N GLY A 46 1.09 19.94 3.01
CA GLY A 46 -0.01 20.88 2.75
C GLY A 46 -0.48 20.95 1.28
N GLN A 47 -0.03 20.06 0.42
CA GLN A 47 -0.60 19.88 -0.91
C GLN A 47 -1.75 18.89 -0.86
N HIS A 48 -2.87 19.23 -1.51
CA HIS A 48 -4.04 18.37 -1.57
C HIS A 48 -3.79 17.17 -2.47
N PHE A 49 -4.02 15.97 -1.94
CA PHE A 49 -4.08 14.75 -2.73
C PHE A 49 -5.42 14.73 -3.48
N TYR A 50 -5.39 14.55 -4.80
CA TYR A 50 -6.61 14.63 -5.61
C TYR A 50 -7.70 13.67 -5.15
N GLY A 51 -7.37 12.44 -4.79
CA GLY A 51 -8.33 11.47 -4.25
C GLY A 51 -9.06 11.93 -2.98
N LEU A 52 -8.51 12.91 -2.26
CA LEU A 52 -9.14 13.47 -1.04
C LEU A 52 -9.94 14.76 -1.29
N ILE A 53 -9.91 15.29 -2.50
CA ILE A 53 -10.62 16.53 -2.89
C ILE A 53 -11.48 16.36 -4.14
N ASP A 54 -11.41 15.23 -4.82
CA ASP A 54 -12.22 14.94 -5.99
C ASP A 54 -13.70 14.83 -5.64
N ASN A 55 -14.54 15.10 -6.64
CA ASN A 55 -15.97 14.95 -6.47
C ASN A 55 -16.36 13.48 -6.33
N THR A 56 -17.32 13.22 -5.47
CA THR A 56 -17.78 11.88 -5.07
C THR A 56 -19.27 11.72 -5.35
N LEU A 57 -19.76 10.49 -5.29
CA LEU A 57 -21.19 10.22 -5.37
C LEU A 57 -21.95 10.90 -4.21
N CYS A 58 -23.15 11.39 -4.49
CA CYS A 58 -23.96 12.12 -3.53
C CYS A 58 -24.84 11.20 -2.68
N PRO A 59 -24.58 11.03 -1.36
CA PRO A 59 -25.38 10.15 -0.49
C PRO A 59 -26.86 10.53 -0.35
N ALA A 60 -27.21 11.79 -0.64
CA ALA A 60 -28.58 12.28 -0.57
C ALA A 60 -29.39 12.04 -1.86
N ASN A 61 -28.74 11.62 -2.95
CA ASN A 61 -29.35 11.46 -4.25
C ASN A 61 -29.79 10.01 -4.51
N GLU A 62 -31.08 9.76 -4.64
CA GLU A 62 -31.62 8.42 -4.89
C GLU A 62 -31.15 7.81 -6.22
N LYS A 63 -30.87 8.61 -7.25
CA LYS A 63 -30.31 8.14 -8.52
C LYS A 63 -28.97 7.42 -8.36
N VAL A 64 -28.18 7.77 -7.35
CA VAL A 64 -26.94 7.09 -7.02
C VAL A 64 -27.21 5.63 -6.67
N TYR A 65 -28.20 5.36 -5.86
CA TYR A 65 -28.55 4.00 -5.42
C TYR A 65 -29.21 3.19 -6.55
N GLU A 66 -30.01 3.83 -7.42
CA GLU A 66 -30.54 3.21 -8.62
C GLU A 66 -29.42 2.82 -9.60
N PHE A 67 -28.42 3.68 -9.77
CA PHE A 67 -27.23 3.41 -10.57
C PHE A 67 -26.43 2.23 -9.98
N LEU A 68 -26.12 2.28 -8.68
CA LEU A 68 -25.38 1.24 -7.98
C LEU A 68 -26.13 -0.12 -7.97
N ASP A 69 -27.46 -0.10 -7.87
CA ASP A 69 -28.26 -1.33 -7.96
C ASP A 69 -28.06 -2.04 -9.31
N LYS A 70 -28.03 -1.30 -10.40
CA LYS A 70 -27.76 -1.83 -11.75
C LYS A 70 -26.34 -2.37 -11.85
N VAL A 71 -25.34 -1.58 -11.42
CA VAL A 71 -23.91 -1.98 -11.44
C VAL A 71 -23.70 -3.25 -10.63
N PHE A 72 -24.16 -3.30 -9.38
CA PHE A 72 -23.98 -4.48 -8.54
C PHE A 72 -24.79 -5.69 -9.00
N THR A 73 -25.90 -5.49 -9.73
CA THR A 73 -26.63 -6.60 -10.36
C THR A 73 -25.77 -7.28 -11.43
N GLU A 74 -25.16 -6.51 -12.32
CA GLU A 74 -24.28 -7.07 -13.37
C GLU A 74 -23.02 -7.71 -12.76
N VAL A 75 -22.37 -7.03 -11.83
CA VAL A 75 -21.18 -7.56 -11.13
C VAL A 75 -21.49 -8.87 -10.41
N ALA A 76 -22.63 -8.95 -9.71
CA ALA A 76 -23.03 -10.18 -9.01
C ALA A 76 -23.28 -11.37 -9.94
N GLN A 77 -23.74 -11.12 -11.18
CA GLN A 77 -23.92 -12.15 -12.21
C GLN A 77 -22.59 -12.62 -12.81
N LEU A 78 -21.65 -11.69 -13.03
CA LEU A 78 -20.34 -11.99 -13.63
C LEU A 78 -19.39 -12.71 -12.68
N PHE A 79 -19.45 -12.41 -11.39
CA PHE A 79 -18.51 -12.91 -10.38
C PHE A 79 -19.21 -13.85 -9.40
N PRO A 80 -18.96 -15.17 -9.47
CA PRO A 80 -19.64 -16.16 -8.63
C PRO A 80 -19.22 -16.13 -7.15
N PHE A 81 -18.09 -15.48 -6.80
CA PHE A 81 -17.62 -15.39 -5.43
C PHE A 81 -18.66 -14.71 -4.52
N GLN A 82 -18.67 -15.12 -3.25
CA GLN A 82 -19.70 -14.68 -2.31
C GLN A 82 -19.57 -13.20 -1.87
N TYR A 83 -18.42 -12.57 -2.05
CA TYR A 83 -18.19 -11.17 -1.66
C TYR A 83 -18.10 -10.25 -2.87
N ILE A 84 -18.54 -9.01 -2.66
CA ILE A 84 -18.24 -7.85 -3.50
C ILE A 84 -17.60 -6.78 -2.61
N HIS A 85 -16.49 -6.21 -3.05
CA HIS A 85 -15.83 -5.12 -2.36
C HIS A 85 -16.43 -3.79 -2.83
N MET A 86 -16.82 -2.94 -1.88
CA MET A 86 -17.45 -1.65 -2.17
C MET A 86 -16.48 -0.46 -2.11
N GLY A 87 -15.21 -0.69 -1.80
CA GLY A 87 -14.26 0.39 -1.52
C GLY A 87 -14.55 1.03 -0.17
N GLY A 88 -14.88 2.32 -0.18
CA GLY A 88 -15.28 3.11 0.98
C GLY A 88 -14.15 3.91 1.60
N ASP A 89 -12.94 3.82 1.04
CA ASP A 89 -11.75 4.53 1.46
C ASP A 89 -11.69 5.98 0.94
N GLU A 90 -10.86 6.76 1.58
CA GLU A 90 -10.43 8.12 1.19
C GLU A 90 -11.54 9.03 0.63
N THR A 91 -12.76 8.87 1.11
CA THR A 91 -13.92 9.60 0.63
C THR A 91 -13.77 11.11 0.85
N ALA A 92 -13.61 11.86 -0.23
CA ALA A 92 -13.61 13.31 -0.20
C ALA A 92 -14.99 13.84 0.16
N ARG A 93 -15.07 14.72 1.16
CA ARG A 93 -16.33 15.22 1.72
C ARG A 93 -16.55 16.72 1.49
N ASN A 94 -15.61 17.36 0.83
CA ASN A 94 -15.62 18.80 0.55
C ASN A 94 -16.83 19.24 -0.28
N PHE A 95 -17.37 18.36 -1.15
CA PHE A 95 -18.60 18.59 -1.91
C PHE A 95 -19.88 18.31 -1.11
N TRP A 96 -19.79 17.51 -0.05
CA TRP A 96 -20.94 17.24 0.83
C TRP A 96 -21.16 18.33 1.87
N GLU A 97 -20.08 18.90 2.37
CA GLU A 97 -20.04 19.76 3.56
C GLU A 97 -20.97 20.97 3.45
N LYS A 98 -21.08 21.54 2.25
CA LYS A 98 -21.89 22.76 1.99
C LYS A 98 -23.21 22.47 1.28
N ASP A 99 -23.44 21.23 0.88
CA ASP A 99 -24.60 20.85 0.09
C ASP A 99 -25.89 20.81 0.94
N ASP A 100 -26.96 21.43 0.43
CA ASP A 100 -28.22 21.54 1.18
C ASP A 100 -29.01 20.22 1.19
N GLN A 101 -28.82 19.33 0.19
CA GLN A 101 -29.44 18.00 0.19
C GLN A 101 -28.81 17.11 1.27
N ILE A 102 -27.48 17.21 1.46
CA ILE A 102 -26.79 16.53 2.55
C ILE A 102 -27.25 17.04 3.91
N LYS A 103 -27.40 18.36 4.09
CA LYS A 103 -27.93 18.91 5.34
C LYS A 103 -29.37 18.45 5.61
N ALA A 104 -30.22 18.42 4.57
CA ALA A 104 -31.58 17.89 4.66
C ALA A 104 -31.59 16.40 5.02
N LEU A 105 -30.72 15.57 4.39
CA LEU A 105 -30.53 14.18 4.73
C LEU A 105 -30.11 14.01 6.19
N MET A 106 -29.12 14.77 6.63
CA MET A 106 -28.64 14.71 8.03
C MET A 106 -29.77 15.01 9.03
N LYS A 107 -30.58 16.00 8.74
CA LYS A 107 -31.74 16.33 9.58
C LYS A 107 -32.80 15.22 9.56
N LYS A 108 -33.13 14.70 8.38
CA LYS A 108 -34.14 13.64 8.18
C LYS A 108 -33.77 12.34 8.90
N GLU A 109 -32.52 11.92 8.75
CA GLU A 109 -32.01 10.64 9.28
C GLU A 109 -31.34 10.81 10.66
N ASN A 110 -31.37 12.02 11.25
CA ASN A 110 -30.74 12.36 12.53
C ASN A 110 -29.23 12.06 12.58
N LEU A 111 -28.53 12.34 11.47
CA LEU A 111 -27.08 12.15 11.36
C LEU A 111 -26.35 13.38 11.92
N LYS A 112 -25.31 13.15 12.72
CA LYS A 112 -24.62 14.20 13.50
C LYS A 112 -23.45 14.83 12.77
N ASN A 113 -22.81 14.09 11.87
CA ASN A 113 -21.61 14.50 11.15
C ASN A 113 -21.49 13.75 9.81
N LEU A 114 -20.46 14.09 9.03
CA LEU A 114 -20.24 13.47 7.72
C LEU A 114 -19.74 12.02 7.79
N ASP A 115 -19.20 11.58 8.93
CA ASP A 115 -18.90 10.16 9.13
C ASP A 115 -20.18 9.33 9.17
N GLU A 116 -21.21 9.83 9.85
CA GLU A 116 -22.52 9.18 9.87
C GLU A 116 -23.23 9.26 8.51
N VAL A 117 -22.98 10.30 7.69
CA VAL A 117 -23.47 10.36 6.30
C VAL A 117 -22.80 9.27 5.46
N GLN A 118 -21.49 9.06 5.61
CA GLN A 118 -20.80 7.96 4.94
C GLN A 118 -21.32 6.60 5.42
N SER A 119 -21.51 6.43 6.72
CA SER A 119 -22.11 5.21 7.29
C SER A 119 -23.53 4.94 6.74
N TYR A 120 -24.35 5.97 6.61
CA TYR A 120 -25.67 5.87 5.96
C TYR A 120 -25.54 5.35 4.52
N PHE A 121 -24.61 5.91 3.73
CA PHE A 121 -24.33 5.47 2.38
C PHE A 121 -23.90 3.99 2.35
N VAL A 122 -22.91 3.62 3.16
CA VAL A 122 -22.38 2.25 3.26
C VAL A 122 -23.49 1.25 3.59
N LYS A 123 -24.36 1.57 4.55
CA LYS A 123 -25.51 0.71 4.93
C LYS A 123 -26.51 0.54 3.79
N ARG A 124 -26.70 1.55 2.95
CA ARG A 124 -27.56 1.43 1.76
C ARG A 124 -26.92 0.56 0.70
N VAL A 125 -25.61 0.72 0.45
CA VAL A 125 -24.85 -0.13 -0.48
C VAL A 125 -24.84 -1.58 0.00
N GLU A 126 -24.65 -1.83 1.30
CA GLU A 126 -24.76 -3.18 1.86
C GLU A 126 -26.09 -3.84 1.55
N LYS A 127 -27.20 -3.12 1.74
CA LYS A 127 -28.55 -3.64 1.41
C LYS A 127 -28.68 -4.00 -0.08
N ILE A 128 -28.13 -3.18 -0.97
CA ILE A 128 -28.11 -3.46 -2.41
C ILE A 128 -27.33 -4.74 -2.68
N ILE A 129 -26.09 -4.85 -2.21
CA ILE A 129 -25.23 -6.02 -2.42
C ILE A 129 -25.87 -7.28 -1.83
N ASN A 130 -26.42 -7.20 -0.62
CA ASN A 130 -27.08 -8.32 0.03
C ASN A 130 -28.33 -8.78 -0.73
N SER A 131 -29.09 -7.86 -1.38
CA SER A 131 -30.23 -8.19 -2.22
C SER A 131 -29.88 -9.03 -3.47
N LYS A 132 -28.60 -9.01 -3.87
CA LYS A 132 -28.06 -9.84 -4.96
C LYS A 132 -27.50 -11.19 -4.47
N GLY A 133 -27.73 -11.55 -3.19
CA GLY A 133 -27.21 -12.79 -2.59
C GLY A 133 -25.71 -12.76 -2.31
N LYS A 134 -25.11 -11.59 -2.26
CA LYS A 134 -23.67 -11.38 -1.97
C LYS A 134 -23.47 -10.77 -0.59
N LYS A 135 -22.27 -10.93 -0.04
CA LYS A 135 -21.81 -10.24 1.16
C LYS A 135 -20.97 -9.03 0.76
N MET A 136 -21.07 -7.95 1.51
CA MET A 136 -20.27 -6.77 1.31
C MET A 136 -18.96 -6.85 2.12
N ILE A 137 -17.86 -6.40 1.53
CA ILE A 137 -16.62 -6.05 2.21
C ILE A 137 -16.21 -4.64 1.81
N GLY A 138 -15.55 -3.89 2.67
CA GLY A 138 -14.99 -2.57 2.35
C GLY A 138 -13.73 -2.28 3.14
N TRP A 139 -13.02 -1.23 2.74
CA TRP A 139 -11.85 -0.75 3.47
C TRP A 139 -12.22 -0.28 4.88
N ASP A 140 -11.26 -0.21 5.78
CA ASP A 140 -11.54 0.00 7.22
C ASP A 140 -12.14 1.38 7.56
N GLU A 141 -12.25 2.31 6.62
CA GLU A 141 -13.03 3.55 6.76
C GLU A 141 -14.53 3.31 6.97
N ILE A 142 -15.05 2.16 6.52
CA ILE A 142 -16.48 1.82 6.74
C ILE A 142 -16.84 1.63 8.22
N LEU A 143 -15.82 1.56 9.11
CA LEU A 143 -16.02 1.57 10.57
C LEU A 143 -16.49 2.94 11.07
N GLN A 144 -16.13 4.03 10.36
CA GLN A 144 -16.45 5.39 10.78
C GLN A 144 -17.98 5.66 10.72
N GLY A 145 -18.50 6.29 11.75
CA GLY A 145 -19.92 6.59 11.83
C GLY A 145 -20.84 5.38 12.06
N GLY A 146 -20.27 4.19 12.29
CA GLY A 146 -20.97 2.94 12.59
C GLY A 146 -21.04 1.95 11.44
N LEU A 147 -20.43 0.79 11.66
CA LEU A 147 -20.31 -0.29 10.67
C LEU A 147 -21.70 -0.85 10.27
N ALA A 148 -21.85 -1.20 9.01
CA ALA A 148 -23.03 -1.91 8.50
C ALA A 148 -23.08 -3.34 9.09
N PRO A 149 -24.27 -3.89 9.42
CA PRO A 149 -24.41 -5.04 10.30
C PRO A 149 -23.74 -6.33 9.88
N ASN A 150 -23.64 -6.58 8.57
CA ASN A 150 -23.09 -7.82 8.02
C ASN A 150 -21.83 -7.58 7.16
N ALA A 151 -21.29 -6.38 7.17
CA ALA A 151 -20.12 -6.04 6.38
C ALA A 151 -18.87 -6.73 6.92
N ALA A 152 -18.05 -7.25 6.02
CA ALA A 152 -16.66 -7.60 6.31
C ALA A 152 -15.76 -6.37 6.15
N VAL A 153 -14.61 -6.35 6.80
CA VAL A 153 -13.68 -5.22 6.79
C VAL A 153 -12.32 -5.65 6.24
N MET A 154 -11.79 -4.86 5.29
CA MET A 154 -10.41 -4.97 4.84
C MET A 154 -9.57 -3.88 5.49
N SER A 155 -8.65 -4.28 6.40
CA SER A 155 -7.87 -3.33 7.21
C SER A 155 -6.56 -2.99 6.52
N TRP A 156 -6.43 -1.74 6.03
CA TRP A 156 -5.26 -1.28 5.28
C TRP A 156 -4.44 -0.20 6.01
N ARG A 157 -5.07 0.66 6.80
CA ARG A 157 -4.40 1.74 7.57
C ARG A 157 -3.66 1.22 8.81
N GLY A 158 -3.24 -0.03 8.78
CA GLY A 158 -2.62 -0.77 9.86
C GLY A 158 -3.49 -1.92 10.36
N MET A 159 -3.19 -2.43 11.53
CA MET A 159 -3.90 -3.60 12.10
C MET A 159 -5.12 -3.22 12.97
N SER A 160 -5.21 -1.96 13.41
CA SER A 160 -6.18 -1.52 14.42
C SER A 160 -7.63 -1.65 13.95
N GLY A 161 -7.94 -1.22 12.72
CA GLY A 161 -9.29 -1.33 12.16
C GLY A 161 -9.77 -2.77 12.08
N GLY A 162 -8.92 -3.69 11.64
CA GLY A 162 -9.23 -5.11 11.61
C GLY A 162 -9.44 -5.72 13.01
N ILE A 163 -8.62 -5.31 13.98
CA ILE A 163 -8.79 -5.74 15.38
C ILE A 163 -10.13 -5.25 15.94
N GLU A 164 -10.51 -4.01 15.68
CA GLU A 164 -11.77 -3.41 16.10
C GLU A 164 -12.96 -4.15 15.48
N ALA A 165 -12.93 -4.36 14.15
CA ALA A 165 -13.96 -5.09 13.42
C ALA A 165 -14.12 -6.53 13.95
N ALA A 166 -13.03 -7.26 14.13
CA ALA A 166 -13.06 -8.64 14.64
C ALA A 166 -13.61 -8.71 16.09
N LYS A 167 -13.24 -7.77 16.96
CA LYS A 167 -13.81 -7.66 18.32
C LYS A 167 -15.32 -7.36 18.32
N SER A 168 -15.80 -6.69 17.29
CA SER A 168 -17.21 -6.40 17.06
C SER A 168 -17.97 -7.54 16.36
N GLY A 169 -17.29 -8.66 16.03
CA GLY A 169 -17.90 -9.85 15.44
C GLY A 169 -17.91 -9.89 13.92
N HIS A 170 -17.22 -8.99 13.25
CA HIS A 170 -17.15 -8.92 11.79
C HIS A 170 -15.99 -9.72 11.20
N GLU A 171 -16.18 -10.28 10.01
CA GLU A 171 -15.12 -10.94 9.24
C GLU A 171 -14.10 -9.89 8.74
N VAL A 172 -12.81 -10.27 8.73
CA VAL A 172 -11.72 -9.34 8.44
C VAL A 172 -10.70 -9.95 7.48
N VAL A 173 -10.23 -9.13 6.53
CA VAL A 173 -9.02 -9.37 5.75
C VAL A 173 -7.96 -8.35 6.18
N MET A 174 -6.75 -8.81 6.52
CA MET A 174 -5.66 -7.94 6.93
C MET A 174 -4.82 -7.54 5.72
N SER A 175 -4.74 -6.25 5.43
CA SER A 175 -4.01 -5.68 4.29
C SER A 175 -3.17 -4.44 4.65
N PRO A 176 -2.43 -4.45 5.79
CA PRO A 176 -1.80 -3.25 6.33
C PRO A 176 -0.66 -2.73 5.44
N THR A 177 -0.67 -1.42 5.17
CA THR A 177 0.33 -0.70 4.36
C THR A 177 1.77 -1.04 4.75
N ASP A 178 2.07 -1.12 6.04
CA ASP A 178 3.41 -1.33 6.58
C ASP A 178 4.00 -2.71 6.27
N PHE A 179 3.19 -3.66 5.75
CA PHE A 179 3.63 -5.04 5.54
C PHE A 179 3.34 -5.60 4.14
N VAL A 180 2.26 -5.17 3.49
CA VAL A 180 1.75 -5.87 2.31
C VAL A 180 1.41 -4.97 1.11
N TYR A 181 1.76 -3.68 1.17
CA TYR A 181 1.66 -2.79 0.00
C TYR A 181 2.89 -2.98 -0.90
N ILE A 182 2.75 -3.91 -1.84
CA ILE A 182 3.82 -4.30 -2.75
C ILE A 182 3.95 -3.40 -3.98
N ASP A 183 3.27 -2.27 -4.00
CA ASP A 183 3.49 -1.11 -4.85
C ASP A 183 4.57 -0.15 -4.29
N TYR A 184 4.96 -0.29 -3.01
CA TYR A 184 6.06 0.48 -2.42
C TYR A 184 7.42 0.06 -2.95
N MET A 185 8.41 0.97 -2.92
CA MET A 185 9.80 0.65 -3.28
C MET A 185 10.33 -0.52 -2.46
N GLN A 186 11.12 -1.40 -3.07
CA GLN A 186 11.66 -2.59 -2.40
C GLN A 186 13.02 -2.36 -1.74
N GLY A 187 13.66 -1.22 -2.03
CA GLY A 187 14.97 -0.84 -1.53
C GLY A 187 15.10 0.66 -1.39
N ASP A 188 16.32 1.15 -1.51
CA ASP A 188 16.62 2.57 -1.38
C ASP A 188 16.11 3.38 -2.57
N ALA A 189 15.52 4.54 -2.30
CA ALA A 189 14.95 5.44 -3.31
C ALA A 189 15.97 5.93 -4.36
N SER A 190 17.28 5.82 -4.09
CA SER A 190 18.31 6.19 -5.06
C SER A 190 18.40 5.25 -6.26
N ILE A 191 17.87 4.04 -6.17
CA ILE A 191 17.95 3.00 -7.20
C ILE A 191 16.63 2.29 -7.50
N GLU A 192 15.58 2.59 -6.76
CA GLU A 192 14.26 2.05 -7.00
C GLU A 192 13.43 2.94 -7.93
N PRO A 193 12.49 2.35 -8.69
CA PRO A 193 11.44 3.15 -9.33
C PRO A 193 10.72 4.00 -8.26
N PRO A 194 10.60 5.31 -8.44
CA PRO A 194 10.12 6.20 -7.39
C PRO A 194 8.64 5.95 -7.07
N VAL A 195 8.38 5.70 -5.78
CA VAL A 195 7.04 5.66 -5.18
C VAL A 195 7.13 6.37 -3.82
N TYR A 196 6.02 6.67 -3.18
CA TYR A 196 5.98 7.49 -1.97
C TYR A 196 6.46 6.80 -0.70
N SER A 197 6.69 5.49 -0.70
CA SER A 197 7.18 4.75 0.48
C SER A 197 8.06 3.56 0.11
N THR A 198 8.65 2.93 1.12
CA THR A 198 9.53 1.75 0.98
C THR A 198 9.04 0.61 1.86
N LEU A 199 8.95 -0.58 1.29
CA LEU A 199 8.63 -1.82 1.99
C LEU A 199 9.62 -2.91 1.56
N ARG A 200 10.55 -3.27 2.45
CA ARG A 200 11.56 -4.30 2.19
C ARG A 200 11.03 -5.71 2.44
N LEU A 201 11.64 -6.70 1.81
CA LEU A 201 11.24 -8.11 1.87
C LEU A 201 11.14 -8.65 3.30
N LYS A 202 12.14 -8.39 4.15
CA LYS A 202 12.15 -8.86 5.55
C LYS A 202 11.01 -8.27 6.36
N LYS A 203 10.64 -7.01 6.08
CA LYS A 203 9.48 -6.37 6.73
C LYS A 203 8.18 -7.06 6.32
N THR A 204 7.98 -7.34 5.03
CA THR A 204 6.83 -8.12 4.55
C THR A 204 6.78 -9.50 5.20
N TYR A 205 7.91 -10.20 5.30
CA TYR A 205 8.01 -11.51 5.95
C TYR A 205 7.69 -11.47 7.45
N SER A 206 7.83 -10.33 8.11
CA SER A 206 7.47 -10.15 9.52
C SER A 206 5.98 -9.92 9.76
N PHE A 207 5.17 -9.88 8.70
CA PHE A 207 3.72 -9.72 8.82
C PHE A 207 3.09 -10.86 9.65
N GLU A 208 2.17 -10.49 10.53
CA GLU A 208 1.36 -11.44 11.29
C GLU A 208 -0.12 -11.15 11.04
N PRO A 209 -0.79 -11.95 10.20
CA PRO A 209 -2.19 -11.69 9.83
C PRO A 209 -3.17 -11.96 10.96
N LEU A 210 -2.78 -12.75 11.97
CA LEU A 210 -3.61 -13.09 13.12
C LEU A 210 -3.14 -12.33 14.37
N PRO A 211 -3.73 -11.15 14.67
CA PRO A 211 -3.35 -10.40 15.87
C PRO A 211 -3.79 -11.13 17.16
N ALA A 212 -3.01 -10.93 18.22
CA ALA A 212 -3.35 -11.50 19.52
C ALA A 212 -4.68 -10.95 20.04
N GLY A 213 -5.46 -11.81 20.69
CA GLY A 213 -6.70 -11.43 21.39
C GLY A 213 -7.92 -11.22 20.50
N VAL A 214 -7.88 -11.67 19.25
CA VAL A 214 -9.05 -11.72 18.36
C VAL A 214 -9.48 -13.17 18.09
N ASN A 215 -10.76 -13.34 17.72
CA ASN A 215 -11.25 -14.65 17.30
C ASN A 215 -10.71 -14.99 15.91
N GLU A 216 -9.85 -16.00 15.80
CA GLU A 216 -9.22 -16.42 14.56
C GLU A 216 -10.22 -16.77 13.44
N LYS A 217 -11.43 -17.26 13.80
CA LYS A 217 -12.47 -17.61 12.81
C LYS A 217 -12.98 -16.40 12.03
N LEU A 218 -12.82 -15.21 12.58
CA LEU A 218 -13.20 -13.95 11.92
C LEU A 218 -12.10 -13.43 10.98
N ILE A 219 -10.84 -13.86 11.16
CA ILE A 219 -9.74 -13.46 10.29
C ILE A 219 -9.70 -14.37 9.06
N LYS A 220 -10.11 -13.84 7.92
CA LYS A 220 -10.17 -14.58 6.65
C LYS A 220 -8.80 -14.77 6.00
N GLY A 221 -7.79 -14.07 6.47
CA GLY A 221 -6.42 -14.08 5.98
C GLY A 221 -5.87 -12.69 5.74
N GLY A 222 -4.92 -12.58 4.82
CA GLY A 222 -4.31 -11.32 4.41
C GLY A 222 -4.34 -11.12 2.90
N GLN A 223 -4.12 -9.88 2.49
CA GLN A 223 -4.03 -9.49 1.08
C GLN A 223 -2.82 -8.59 0.88
N ALA A 224 -2.11 -8.77 -0.24
CA ALA A 224 -1.11 -7.83 -0.72
C ALA A 224 -1.71 -6.95 -1.82
N ASN A 225 -1.38 -5.65 -1.79
CA ASN A 225 -1.88 -4.68 -2.76
C ASN A 225 -0.76 -4.24 -3.70
N LEU A 226 -1.03 -4.30 -5.00
CA LEU A 226 -0.19 -3.72 -6.05
C LEU A 226 -1.02 -2.64 -6.74
N TRP A 227 -1.04 -1.43 -6.18
CA TRP A 227 -1.63 -0.27 -6.81
C TRP A 227 -0.82 0.12 -8.05
N THR A 228 -1.50 0.51 -9.13
CA THR A 228 -0.87 0.54 -10.45
C THR A 228 -0.64 1.93 -11.03
N GLU A 229 -0.82 2.99 -10.25
CA GLU A 229 -0.59 4.38 -10.69
C GLU A 229 0.82 4.61 -11.23
N GLN A 230 1.81 3.88 -10.69
CA GLN A 230 3.21 3.94 -11.11
C GLN A 230 3.69 2.65 -11.79
N VAL A 231 2.77 1.74 -12.16
CA VAL A 231 3.10 0.46 -12.79
C VAL A 231 2.72 0.49 -14.27
N TYR A 232 3.68 0.80 -15.13
CA TYR A 232 3.44 1.10 -16.54
C TYR A 232 3.34 -0.13 -17.47
N ASN A 233 3.82 -1.29 -17.03
CA ASN A 233 3.83 -2.50 -17.85
C ASN A 233 4.03 -3.76 -17.00
N MET A 234 3.84 -4.94 -17.61
CA MET A 234 3.97 -6.25 -16.95
C MET A 234 5.35 -6.48 -16.33
N ARG A 235 6.44 -6.00 -16.95
CA ARG A 235 7.81 -6.16 -16.40
C ARG A 235 7.97 -5.36 -15.11
N HIS A 236 7.33 -4.19 -15.01
CA HIS A 236 7.29 -3.40 -13.79
C HIS A 236 6.42 -4.08 -12.73
N ALA A 237 5.24 -4.57 -13.09
CA ALA A 237 4.38 -5.34 -12.18
C ALA A 237 5.12 -6.56 -11.58
N GLN A 238 5.82 -7.33 -12.40
CA GLN A 238 6.65 -8.46 -11.96
C GLN A 238 7.72 -8.01 -10.96
N TYR A 239 8.45 -6.92 -11.28
CA TYR A 239 9.48 -6.36 -10.39
C TYR A 239 8.91 -5.98 -9.03
N MET A 240 7.78 -5.28 -9.01
CA MET A 240 7.13 -4.84 -7.75
C MET A 240 6.57 -6.02 -6.94
N THR A 241 6.05 -7.04 -7.61
CA THR A 241 5.47 -8.22 -6.97
C THR A 241 6.52 -9.12 -6.32
N TRP A 242 7.60 -9.43 -7.06
CA TRP A 242 8.59 -10.42 -6.63
C TRP A 242 9.84 -9.75 -6.04
N PRO A 243 10.39 -10.31 -4.93
CA PRO A 243 10.02 -11.55 -4.23
C PRO A 243 8.97 -11.38 -3.10
N ARG A 244 8.43 -10.18 -2.85
CA ARG A 244 7.56 -9.94 -1.67
C ARG A 244 6.31 -10.82 -1.66
N ALA A 245 5.74 -11.14 -2.81
CA ALA A 245 4.63 -12.09 -2.88
C ALA A 245 4.99 -13.50 -2.37
N LEU A 246 6.26 -13.93 -2.46
CA LEU A 246 6.72 -15.17 -1.83
C LEU A 246 6.65 -15.08 -0.29
N ALA A 247 7.01 -13.92 0.27
CA ALA A 247 6.92 -13.68 1.70
C ALA A 247 5.45 -13.69 2.17
N VAL A 248 4.58 -13.01 1.45
CA VAL A 248 3.12 -13.01 1.73
C VAL A 248 2.57 -14.44 1.66
N ALA A 249 2.92 -15.20 0.61
CA ALA A 249 2.47 -16.58 0.47
C ALA A 249 2.90 -17.46 1.65
N GLU A 250 4.16 -17.37 2.09
CA GLU A 250 4.63 -18.17 3.23
C GLU A 250 3.99 -17.72 4.55
N VAL A 251 3.84 -16.43 4.76
CA VAL A 251 3.23 -15.87 5.97
C VAL A 251 1.77 -16.27 6.13
N LEU A 252 1.02 -16.32 5.02
CA LEU A 252 -0.39 -16.72 5.03
C LEU A 252 -0.60 -18.24 5.06
N TRP A 253 0.38 -19.01 4.60
CA TRP A 253 0.28 -20.47 4.51
C TRP A 253 0.84 -21.18 5.73
N SER A 254 1.94 -20.67 6.30
CA SER A 254 2.71 -21.38 7.31
C SER A 254 2.40 -20.88 8.73
N PRO A 255 2.23 -21.79 9.70
CA PRO A 255 2.14 -21.42 11.11
C PRO A 255 3.34 -20.57 11.54
N LYS A 256 3.11 -19.58 12.40
CA LYS A 256 4.11 -18.60 12.84
C LYS A 256 5.39 -19.24 13.38
N GLU A 257 5.26 -20.28 14.19
CA GLU A 257 6.36 -21.01 14.82
C GLU A 257 7.24 -21.81 13.86
N LYS A 258 6.78 -22.01 12.63
CA LYS A 258 7.54 -22.67 11.54
C LYS A 258 8.23 -21.69 10.62
N ARG A 259 7.95 -20.41 10.74
CA ARG A 259 8.52 -19.37 9.89
C ARG A 259 9.86 -18.91 10.46
N ASN A 260 10.90 -18.87 9.63
CA ASN A 260 12.18 -18.26 10.01
C ASN A 260 12.86 -17.63 8.79
N TRP A 261 13.45 -16.48 8.99
CA TRP A 261 14.06 -15.68 7.92
C TRP A 261 15.25 -16.37 7.28
N SER A 262 16.15 -16.96 8.06
CA SER A 262 17.37 -17.60 7.54
C SER A 262 17.06 -18.84 6.66
N GLY A 263 15.97 -19.55 6.96
CA GLY A 263 15.47 -20.63 6.11
C GLY A 263 14.67 -20.13 4.90
N PHE A 264 14.03 -18.95 5.00
CA PHE A 264 13.27 -18.36 3.89
C PHE A 264 14.17 -17.85 2.77
N VAL A 265 15.27 -17.16 3.09
CA VAL A 265 16.20 -16.59 2.10
C VAL A 265 16.70 -17.60 1.06
N PRO A 266 17.21 -18.80 1.41
CA PRO A 266 17.63 -19.80 0.43
C PRO A 266 16.49 -20.27 -0.48
N ARG A 267 15.25 -20.33 0.02
CA ARG A 267 14.08 -20.67 -0.81
C ARG A 267 13.76 -19.58 -1.81
N VAL A 268 13.88 -18.30 -1.42
CA VAL A 268 13.75 -17.17 -2.35
C VAL A 268 14.83 -17.22 -3.44
N GLU A 269 16.10 -17.47 -3.06
CA GLU A 269 17.20 -17.61 -4.01
C GLU A 269 16.91 -18.72 -5.05
N LYS A 270 16.30 -19.83 -4.59
CA LYS A 270 15.89 -20.91 -5.51
C LYS A 270 14.72 -20.53 -6.42
N GLN A 271 13.83 -19.65 -5.96
CA GLN A 271 12.78 -19.09 -6.84
C GLN A 271 13.38 -18.12 -7.86
N PHE A 272 14.40 -17.35 -7.53
CA PHE A 272 15.11 -16.51 -8.51
C PHE A 272 15.65 -17.30 -9.70
N GLU A 273 16.26 -18.47 -9.47
CA GLU A 273 16.69 -19.35 -10.55
C GLU A 273 15.53 -19.79 -11.46
N ARG A 274 14.36 -20.08 -10.88
CA ARG A 274 13.15 -20.43 -11.65
C ARG A 274 12.58 -19.23 -12.39
N MET A 275 12.59 -18.05 -11.79
CA MET A 275 12.15 -16.81 -12.41
C MET A 275 13.06 -16.42 -13.57
N ASP A 276 14.37 -16.57 -13.44
CA ASP A 276 15.34 -16.35 -14.51
C ASP A 276 15.04 -17.29 -15.70
N ALA A 277 14.85 -18.59 -15.44
CA ALA A 277 14.50 -19.55 -16.47
C ALA A 277 13.16 -19.26 -17.16
N ALA A 278 12.19 -18.71 -16.42
CA ALA A 278 10.88 -18.32 -16.93
C ALA A 278 10.83 -16.87 -17.46
N GLN A 279 11.94 -16.15 -17.45
CA GLN A 279 12.05 -14.74 -17.83
C GLN A 279 11.11 -13.80 -17.03
N VAL A 280 10.78 -14.15 -15.78
CA VAL A 280 10.01 -13.33 -14.86
C VAL A 280 10.95 -12.36 -14.15
N LYS A 281 10.65 -11.06 -14.21
CA LYS A 281 11.46 -10.03 -13.55
C LYS A 281 11.17 -10.01 -12.05
N TYR A 282 12.23 -9.88 -11.25
CA TYR A 282 12.13 -9.69 -9.79
C TYR A 282 13.09 -8.60 -9.31
N ALA A 283 12.87 -8.09 -8.10
CA ALA A 283 13.76 -7.13 -7.46
C ALA A 283 14.86 -7.87 -6.67
N PRO A 284 16.13 -7.57 -6.91
CA PRO A 284 17.24 -8.13 -6.13
C PRO A 284 17.48 -7.35 -4.82
N SER A 285 16.59 -6.45 -4.46
CA SER A 285 16.76 -5.43 -3.40
C SER A 285 17.06 -6.00 -2.01
N MET A 286 16.75 -7.31 -1.77
CA MET A 286 17.11 -7.97 -0.51
C MET A 286 18.63 -8.06 -0.28
N TYR A 287 19.42 -7.92 -1.34
CA TYR A 287 20.88 -7.92 -1.25
C TYR A 287 21.48 -6.51 -1.12
N ASP A 288 20.69 -5.46 -1.38
CA ASP A 288 21.18 -4.08 -1.34
C ASP A 288 21.35 -3.59 0.09
N PRO A 289 22.36 -2.75 0.36
CA PRO A 289 22.54 -2.12 1.65
C PRO A 289 21.29 -1.37 2.14
N ILE A 290 21.07 -1.41 3.43
CA ILE A 290 20.13 -0.52 4.14
C ILE A 290 20.94 0.66 4.63
N ILE A 291 20.51 1.87 4.27
CA ILE A 291 21.27 3.09 4.51
C ILE A 291 20.50 3.97 5.49
N THR A 292 21.07 4.19 6.67
CA THR A 292 20.57 5.16 7.65
C THR A 292 21.55 6.33 7.74
N VAL A 293 21.03 7.54 7.54
CA VAL A 293 21.83 8.77 7.58
C VAL A 293 21.39 9.61 8.77
N SER A 294 22.34 10.09 9.53
CA SER A 294 22.12 10.99 10.67
C SER A 294 23.16 12.10 10.69
N LYS A 295 22.89 13.17 11.42
CA LYS A 295 23.88 14.21 11.71
C LYS A 295 24.49 14.01 13.11
N LYS A 296 25.79 14.17 13.22
CA LYS A 296 26.47 14.21 14.52
C LYS A 296 26.46 15.64 15.11
N ASP A 297 26.62 16.64 14.22
CA ASP A 297 26.53 18.06 14.51
C ASP A 297 26.04 18.82 13.25
N SER A 298 26.12 20.13 13.21
CA SER A 298 25.65 20.93 12.07
C SER A 298 26.38 20.65 10.76
N THR A 299 27.51 19.97 10.77
CA THR A 299 28.39 19.78 9.60
C THR A 299 28.72 18.33 9.30
N LYS A 300 28.71 17.44 10.31
CA LYS A 300 29.15 16.05 10.15
C LYS A 300 28.01 15.09 9.93
N ILE A 301 28.05 14.38 8.80
CA ILE A 301 27.11 13.33 8.43
C ILE A 301 27.68 11.97 8.86
N ILE A 302 26.84 11.18 9.51
CA ILE A 302 27.12 9.78 9.87
C ILE A 302 26.23 8.87 9.07
N VAL A 303 26.81 7.84 8.47
CA VAL A 303 26.11 6.79 7.74
C VAL A 303 26.26 5.46 8.45
N THR A 304 25.14 4.83 8.78
CA THR A 304 25.08 3.46 9.28
C THR A 304 24.52 2.58 8.19
N LEU A 305 25.16 1.43 7.96
CA LEU A 305 24.80 0.47 6.93
C LEU A 305 24.41 -0.87 7.55
N ASP A 306 23.44 -1.54 6.97
CA ASP A 306 22.99 -2.87 7.36
C ASP A 306 22.58 -3.68 6.14
N THR A 307 22.25 -4.98 6.30
CA THR A 307 21.76 -5.88 5.26
C THR A 307 20.61 -6.73 5.79
N GLU A 308 19.65 -7.08 4.93
CA GLU A 308 18.58 -8.03 5.30
C GLU A 308 19.07 -9.48 5.29
N VAL A 309 20.00 -9.80 4.39
CA VAL A 309 20.53 -11.15 4.20
C VAL A 309 21.84 -11.29 4.95
N GLU A 310 21.94 -12.36 5.73
CA GLU A 310 23.14 -12.68 6.49
C GLU A 310 24.33 -13.08 5.59
N GLY A 311 25.54 -12.78 6.07
CA GLY A 311 26.79 -13.15 5.39
C GLY A 311 27.14 -12.26 4.18
N LEU A 312 26.45 -11.12 4.01
CA LEU A 312 26.84 -10.11 3.05
C LEU A 312 27.87 -9.15 3.66
N THR A 313 28.89 -8.80 2.88
CA THR A 313 29.83 -7.73 3.19
C THR A 313 29.52 -6.51 2.35
N ILE A 314 29.39 -5.35 2.99
CA ILE A 314 29.19 -4.07 2.31
C ILE A 314 30.56 -3.43 2.05
N HIS A 315 30.88 -3.18 0.79
CA HIS A 315 32.07 -2.40 0.40
C HIS A 315 31.63 -0.99 0.00
N TYR A 316 32.49 -0.01 0.30
CA TYR A 316 32.16 1.40 0.07
C TYR A 316 33.35 2.21 -0.42
N SER A 317 33.05 3.32 -1.10
CA SER A 317 34.03 4.35 -1.45
C SER A 317 33.49 5.76 -1.29
N PHE A 318 34.42 6.69 -1.11
CA PHE A 318 34.19 8.14 -1.17
C PHE A 318 35.04 8.82 -2.26
N ASP A 319 35.84 8.05 -2.98
CA ASP A 319 36.79 8.51 -4.00
C ASP A 319 36.18 8.61 -5.41
N ASN A 320 34.88 8.50 -5.51
CA ASN A 320 34.08 8.50 -6.73
C ASN A 320 34.24 7.25 -7.63
N SER A 321 35.01 6.25 -7.22
CA SER A 321 35.07 4.93 -7.88
C SER A 321 33.94 4.02 -7.39
N PHE A 322 33.49 3.08 -8.23
CA PHE A 322 32.62 2.02 -7.74
C PHE A 322 33.46 0.98 -6.99
N PRO A 323 33.09 0.68 -5.72
CA PRO A 323 33.83 -0.28 -4.95
C PRO A 323 33.62 -1.70 -5.47
N ASP A 324 34.69 -2.49 -5.40
CA ASP A 324 34.67 -3.95 -5.54
C ASP A 324 34.99 -4.61 -4.17
N ASN A 325 35.21 -5.92 -4.14
CA ASN A 325 35.50 -6.68 -2.93
C ASN A 325 36.91 -6.41 -2.33
N PHE A 326 37.76 -5.60 -2.96
CA PHE A 326 39.04 -5.14 -2.46
C PHE A 326 38.96 -3.76 -1.78
N TYR A 327 37.87 -3.03 -1.97
CA TYR A 327 37.62 -1.78 -1.28
C TYR A 327 37.32 -2.02 0.21
N PRO A 328 37.43 -0.98 1.07
CA PRO A 328 37.12 -1.10 2.50
C PRO A 328 35.76 -1.74 2.75
N ALA A 329 35.74 -2.75 3.63
CA ALA A 329 34.51 -3.34 4.12
C ALA A 329 33.93 -2.49 5.28
N TYR A 330 32.64 -2.28 5.25
CA TYR A 330 31.93 -1.59 6.34
C TYR A 330 31.96 -2.41 7.64
N LYS A 331 32.40 -1.77 8.73
CA LYS A 331 32.46 -2.39 10.07
C LYS A 331 31.84 -1.51 11.16
N THR A 332 31.91 -0.21 11.00
CA THR A 332 31.44 0.78 11.98
C THR A 332 30.83 1.98 11.25
N PRO A 333 29.98 2.79 11.91
CA PRO A 333 29.38 3.98 11.30
C PRO A 333 30.44 4.88 10.63
N LEU A 334 30.15 5.26 9.39
CA LEU A 334 31.05 6.08 8.57
C LEU A 334 30.82 7.56 8.83
N THR A 335 31.87 8.31 9.05
CA THR A 335 31.82 9.78 8.94
C THR A 335 32.09 10.15 7.50
N VAL A 336 31.14 10.83 6.87
CA VAL A 336 31.26 11.27 5.47
C VAL A 336 32.29 12.38 5.36
N PRO A 337 33.37 12.23 4.55
CA PRO A 337 34.32 13.32 4.32
C PRO A 337 33.66 14.51 3.64
N ALA A 338 34.01 15.73 4.06
CA ALA A 338 33.33 16.96 3.60
C ALA A 338 33.45 17.19 2.07
N GLU A 339 34.60 16.80 1.51
CA GLU A 339 34.91 16.97 0.08
C GLU A 339 34.33 15.85 -0.81
N SER A 340 33.66 14.83 -0.23
CA SER A 340 33.13 13.71 -1.02
C SER A 340 32.01 14.16 -1.93
N ALA A 341 32.03 13.73 -3.18
CA ALA A 341 30.93 13.97 -4.12
C ALA A 341 29.74 13.03 -3.84
N ALA A 342 30.03 11.79 -3.48
CA ALA A 342 29.05 10.75 -3.20
C ALA A 342 29.63 9.65 -2.31
N LEU A 343 28.74 8.90 -1.66
CA LEU A 343 29.00 7.58 -1.10
C LEU A 343 28.57 6.53 -2.13
N LYS A 344 29.46 5.63 -2.51
CA LYS A 344 29.15 4.48 -3.38
C LYS A 344 29.24 3.19 -2.59
N LEU A 345 28.29 2.29 -2.84
CA LEU A 345 28.07 1.08 -2.06
C LEU A 345 27.79 -0.12 -2.95
N VAL A 346 28.21 -1.28 -2.51
CA VAL A 346 27.85 -2.57 -3.11
C VAL A 346 27.98 -3.68 -2.08
N THR A 347 27.21 -4.76 -2.19
CA THR A 347 27.32 -5.93 -1.32
C THR A 347 27.91 -7.13 -2.05
N TYR A 348 28.69 -7.91 -1.32
CA TYR A 348 29.31 -9.17 -1.78
C TYR A 348 29.02 -10.31 -0.80
N LYS A 349 28.94 -11.52 -1.35
CA LYS A 349 29.01 -12.78 -0.58
C LYS A 349 30.28 -13.53 -1.02
N GLY A 350 31.30 -13.50 -0.19
CA GLY A 350 32.65 -13.84 -0.63
C GLY A 350 33.11 -12.94 -1.78
N ASN A 351 33.51 -13.53 -2.90
CA ASN A 351 33.94 -12.77 -4.09
C ASN A 351 32.81 -12.48 -5.09
N LYS A 352 31.59 -12.92 -4.82
CA LYS A 352 30.45 -12.72 -5.71
C LYS A 352 29.70 -11.46 -5.33
N GLN A 353 29.57 -10.52 -6.28
CA GLN A 353 28.66 -9.38 -6.11
C GLN A 353 27.23 -9.87 -6.03
N MET A 354 26.50 -9.39 -5.04
CA MET A 354 25.10 -9.74 -4.80
C MET A 354 24.16 -8.56 -5.01
N GLY A 355 24.43 -7.44 -4.36
CA GLY A 355 23.61 -6.22 -4.48
C GLY A 355 23.97 -5.37 -5.68
N ARG A 356 23.10 -4.43 -5.96
CA ARG A 356 23.32 -3.41 -6.99
C ARG A 356 24.37 -2.40 -6.54
N GLN A 357 25.06 -1.80 -7.49
CA GLN A 357 25.89 -0.64 -7.20
C GLN A 357 25.02 0.58 -6.92
N MET A 358 25.21 1.20 -5.76
CA MET A 358 24.43 2.33 -5.30
C MET A 358 25.28 3.59 -5.24
N VAL A 359 24.68 4.72 -5.59
CA VAL A 359 25.32 6.04 -5.51
C VAL A 359 24.41 6.97 -4.71
N ILE A 360 24.89 7.42 -3.56
CA ILE A 360 24.20 8.43 -2.74
C ILE A 360 25.00 9.71 -2.81
N THR A 361 24.48 10.70 -3.51
CA THR A 361 25.17 11.99 -3.69
C THR A 361 25.30 12.74 -2.35
N MET A 362 26.28 13.64 -2.25
CA MET A 362 26.41 14.50 -1.08
C MET A 362 25.17 15.33 -0.80
N ALA A 363 24.48 15.80 -1.86
CA ALA A 363 23.22 16.52 -1.72
C ALA A 363 22.14 15.65 -1.07
N GLU A 364 22.01 14.38 -1.48
CA GLU A 364 21.06 13.44 -0.90
C GLU A 364 21.44 13.05 0.55
N LEU A 365 22.75 12.88 0.84
CA LEU A 365 23.22 12.63 2.21
C LEU A 365 22.88 13.81 3.14
N LYS A 366 23.11 15.05 2.69
CA LYS A 366 22.73 16.27 3.45
C LYS A 366 21.24 16.33 3.69
N LYS A 367 20.44 16.11 2.64
CA LYS A 367 18.97 16.09 2.72
C LYS A 367 18.48 15.06 3.76
N ARG A 368 18.99 13.81 3.69
CA ARG A 368 18.63 12.74 4.65
C ARG A 368 19.09 13.06 6.09
N ALA A 369 20.20 13.76 6.23
CA ALA A 369 20.70 14.23 7.54
C ALA A 369 19.93 15.45 8.09
N GLY A 370 19.03 16.07 7.31
CA GLY A 370 18.37 17.32 7.67
C GLY A 370 19.34 18.51 7.77
N ILE A 371 20.36 18.52 6.92
CA ILE A 371 21.35 19.60 6.79
C ILE A 371 20.98 20.38 5.51
N LYS A 372 20.79 21.71 5.66
CA LYS A 372 20.51 22.63 4.54
C LYS A 372 21.76 22.98 3.78
#